data_827f8ad19368752a934fa4b52818ca59
#
_entry.id   827f8ad19368752a934fa4b52818ca59
#
_cell.length_a   1.000
_cell.length_b   1.000
_cell.length_c   1.000
_cell.angle_alpha   90.00
_cell.angle_beta   90.00
_cell.angle_gamma   90.00
#
_symmetry.space_group_name_H-M   'P 1'
#
loop_
_entity.id
_entity.type
_entity.pdbx_description
1 polymer ?
#
loop_
_entity_poly.entity_id
_entity_poly.type
_entity_poly.pdbx_seq_one_letter_code
_entity_poly.pdbx_strand_id
1 'polypeptide(L)'
;MYKNSKYTVLFPLLLAAGVVLGLLLGQYMGRNSTTSEIKGMLRQMALPTNKLTYTLSLIENQYVDSVAMDSLAEHVIPLLVKELDPHSVYIPASEMQEINEPLEGEFDGIGVVFNMATDTVIVLNVIPQGPSDKAGIKAGDRIIEINDTLVAGQKLPQRNVVKKLRGPRGTTVHLGLGRQGITDLVGVDVVRDKIPIKSVESAFCIADGIGYIKLGQFARTTFDEMQASLDTLRAQGATKLIFDLRGNSGGYLDQAIMVANEFLHKDQLIVYTEDRQHKQLREYADGTGAAQDMDVVVLIDEGSASSSEILAGALQDNDRGTIVGRRSFGKGLVQRQIPYSDGSALRLTTARYYTPTGRSIQKPYTIGDDESYEEDIWNRYKNNEFFSADSIHFADSLKRVTPGGKVVYGGGGIMPDVFVPADTTDVTKYFVEVAGRNILYRYTIEYADRHREALNRVRTIPELQALLDSDKGLVEDFIRYAARKGVAPDYRDIARSRKLIEAQLRAYIGRNTALEDNGFYANIYPVDNVVVRAIGILNDTQKNLSLIHI
;
A
#
# COMPACT_ATOMS: atom_id res chain seq x y z
N MET A 1 -1.77 -46.99 97.91
CA MET A 1 -2.15 -47.49 96.62
C MET A 1 -1.63 -46.51 95.53
N TYR A 2 -0.56 -46.81 94.95
CA TYR A 2 0.07 -46.03 93.86
C TYR A 2 -0.39 -46.64 92.53
N LYS A 3 -1.06 -45.90 91.75
CA LYS A 3 -1.26 -46.25 90.34
C LYS A 3 -1.37 -44.96 89.55
N ASN A 4 -0.37 -44.74 88.69
CA ASN A 4 -0.26 -44.07 87.44
C ASN A 4 0.96 -43.18 87.26
N SER A 5 2.12 -43.79 87.32
CA SER A 5 3.42 -43.14 87.06
C SER A 5 3.75 -43.02 85.56
N LYS A 6 2.97 -43.62 84.65
CA LYS A 6 3.30 -43.59 83.21
C LYS A 6 2.85 -42.29 82.50
N TYR A 7 1.82 -41.65 82.97
CA TYR A 7 1.33 -40.42 82.36
C TYR A 7 2.11 -39.17 82.78
N THR A 8 2.74 -39.21 83.97
CA THR A 8 3.47 -38.07 84.48
C THR A 8 4.85 -37.87 83.79
N VAL A 9 5.38 -38.91 83.13
CA VAL A 9 6.61 -38.83 82.35
C VAL A 9 6.33 -38.63 80.87
N LEU A 10 5.18 -39.15 80.37
CA LEU A 10 4.81 -39.05 78.93
C LEU A 10 4.33 -37.67 78.55
N PHE A 11 3.65 -36.94 79.44
CA PHE A 11 3.14 -35.61 79.18
C PHE A 11 4.18 -34.54 78.89
N PRO A 12 5.25 -34.42 79.69
CA PRO A 12 6.34 -33.49 79.38
C PRO A 12 7.14 -33.88 78.13
N LEU A 13 7.17 -35.15 77.80
CA LEU A 13 7.88 -35.64 76.61
C LEU A 13 7.06 -35.34 75.34
N LEU A 14 5.74 -35.48 75.40
CA LEU A 14 4.84 -35.07 74.30
C LEU A 14 4.79 -33.55 74.14
N LEU A 15 4.84 -32.80 75.25
CA LEU A 15 4.90 -31.33 75.18
C LEU A 15 6.23 -30.86 74.55
N ALA A 16 7.37 -31.46 74.97
CA ALA A 16 8.68 -31.18 74.42
C ALA A 16 8.73 -31.52 72.89
N ALA A 17 8.18 -32.68 72.51
CA ALA A 17 8.07 -33.08 71.11
C ALA A 17 7.19 -32.13 70.29
N GLY A 18 6.08 -31.66 70.87
CA GLY A 18 5.19 -30.67 70.26
C GLY A 18 5.87 -29.31 70.04
N VAL A 19 6.64 -28.86 71.05
CA VAL A 19 7.43 -27.62 70.93
C VAL A 19 8.55 -27.74 69.88
N VAL A 20 9.26 -28.87 69.87
CA VAL A 20 10.29 -29.13 68.85
C VAL A 20 9.70 -29.21 67.44
N LEU A 21 8.54 -29.90 67.30
CA LEU A 21 7.85 -30.01 66.03
C LEU A 21 7.29 -28.65 65.58
N GLY A 22 6.78 -27.85 66.51
CA GLY A 22 6.31 -26.47 66.25
C GLY A 22 7.44 -25.54 65.81
N LEU A 23 8.64 -25.67 66.45
CA LEU A 23 9.82 -24.92 66.06
C LEU A 23 10.38 -25.34 64.68
N LEU A 24 10.39 -26.66 64.40
CA LEU A 24 10.80 -27.18 63.09
C LEU A 24 9.81 -26.79 61.98
N LEU A 25 8.49 -26.89 62.23
CA LEU A 25 7.48 -26.42 61.31
C LEU A 25 7.54 -24.89 61.13
N GLY A 26 7.73 -24.13 62.21
CA GLY A 26 7.91 -22.69 62.16
C GLY A 26 9.14 -22.28 61.37
N GLN A 27 10.27 -22.97 61.56
CA GLN A 27 11.50 -22.76 60.75
C GLN A 27 11.29 -23.18 59.28
N TYR A 28 10.57 -24.25 59.00
CA TYR A 28 10.28 -24.71 57.64
C TYR A 28 9.34 -23.76 56.94
N MET A 29 8.24 -23.32 57.58
CA MET A 29 7.30 -22.33 57.02
C MET A 29 7.91 -20.94 56.93
N GLY A 30 8.67 -20.49 57.93
CA GLY A 30 9.37 -19.22 57.94
C GLY A 30 10.49 -19.17 56.89
N ARG A 31 11.20 -20.27 56.63
CA ARG A 31 12.24 -20.36 55.62
C ARG A 31 11.67 -20.29 54.18
N ASN A 32 10.49 -20.79 53.96
CA ASN A 32 9.82 -20.76 52.66
C ASN A 32 9.10 -19.42 52.38
N SER A 33 8.50 -18.78 53.38
CA SER A 33 7.85 -17.48 53.19
C SER A 33 8.86 -16.32 53.12
N THR A 34 9.86 -16.28 54.01
CA THR A 34 10.85 -15.20 53.99
C THR A 34 11.76 -15.24 52.78
N THR A 35 12.07 -16.42 52.23
CA THR A 35 12.86 -16.53 51.00
C THR A 35 12.06 -16.16 49.74
N SER A 36 10.75 -16.37 49.72
CA SER A 36 9.91 -15.95 48.56
C SER A 36 9.64 -14.44 48.58
N GLU A 37 9.38 -13.86 49.75
CA GLU A 37 9.21 -12.42 49.93
C GLU A 37 10.52 -11.64 49.71
N ILE A 38 11.64 -12.15 50.30
CA ILE A 38 12.97 -11.56 50.09
C ILE A 38 13.41 -11.75 48.63
N LYS A 39 13.12 -12.88 47.95
CA LYS A 39 13.36 -13.05 46.53
C LYS A 39 12.41 -12.18 45.70
N GLY A 40 11.18 -11.95 46.13
CA GLY A 40 10.23 -10.99 45.51
C GLY A 40 10.73 -9.54 45.65
N MET A 41 11.13 -9.13 46.88
CA MET A 41 11.73 -7.82 47.14
C MET A 41 13.09 -7.65 46.45
N LEU A 42 13.95 -8.66 46.43
CA LEU A 42 15.22 -8.62 45.69
C LEU A 42 15.04 -8.61 44.17
N ARG A 43 13.94 -9.20 43.64
CA ARG A 43 13.55 -9.05 42.24
C ARG A 43 13.00 -7.65 41.95
N GLN A 44 12.28 -7.03 42.87
CA GLN A 44 11.86 -5.62 42.78
C GLN A 44 13.02 -4.64 43.02
N MET A 45 14.02 -5.01 43.80
CA MET A 45 15.26 -4.25 44.03
C MET A 45 16.39 -4.58 43.05
N ALA A 46 16.25 -5.59 42.17
CA ALA A 46 17.17 -5.75 41.06
C ALA A 46 17.07 -4.52 40.19
N LEU A 47 18.06 -3.64 40.31
CA LEU A 47 18.22 -2.50 39.42
C LEU A 47 18.00 -2.99 37.98
N PRO A 48 17.15 -2.33 37.19
CA PRO A 48 16.97 -2.69 35.79
C PRO A 48 18.37 -2.79 35.16
N THR A 49 18.72 -3.96 34.64
CA THR A 49 20.02 -4.19 34.00
C THR A 49 20.24 -3.31 32.76
N ASN A 50 19.17 -2.64 32.30
CA ASN A 50 19.17 -1.75 31.16
C ASN A 50 19.07 -0.28 31.63
N LYS A 51 20.01 0.57 31.17
CA LYS A 51 20.08 1.99 31.51
C LYS A 51 18.78 2.73 31.18
N LEU A 52 18.11 2.39 30.06
CA LEU A 52 16.87 3.03 29.64
C LEU A 52 15.75 2.81 30.67
N THR A 53 15.50 1.56 31.04
CA THR A 53 14.49 1.21 32.05
C THR A 53 14.81 1.85 33.40
N TYR A 54 16.07 1.89 33.78
CA TYR A 54 16.50 2.54 35.03
C TYR A 54 16.30 4.06 34.98
N THR A 55 16.63 4.71 33.86
CA THR A 55 16.40 6.15 33.68
C THR A 55 14.92 6.50 33.75
N LEU A 56 14.05 5.73 33.10
CA LEU A 56 12.59 5.93 33.17
C LEU A 56 12.10 5.79 34.63
N SER A 57 12.57 4.77 35.35
CA SER A 57 12.23 4.62 36.78
C SER A 57 12.73 5.76 37.67
N LEU A 58 13.91 6.32 37.38
CA LEU A 58 14.40 7.51 38.11
C LEU A 58 13.53 8.75 37.81
N ILE A 59 13.13 8.95 36.54
CA ILE A 59 12.25 10.05 36.17
C ILE A 59 10.90 9.91 36.89
N GLU A 60 10.30 8.74 36.84
CA GLU A 60 9.00 8.49 37.47
C GLU A 60 9.02 8.71 38.99
N ASN A 61 10.10 8.27 39.69
CA ASN A 61 10.13 8.20 41.14
C ASN A 61 10.92 9.32 41.83
N GLN A 62 11.81 10.02 41.13
CA GLN A 62 12.73 10.97 41.75
C GLN A 62 12.80 12.33 41.09
N TYR A 63 12.17 12.53 39.91
CA TYR A 63 12.14 13.84 39.28
C TYR A 63 11.31 14.83 40.11
N VAL A 64 11.74 16.10 40.16
CA VAL A 64 11.17 17.11 41.07
C VAL A 64 9.72 17.42 40.75
N ASP A 65 9.35 17.38 39.47
CA ASP A 65 7.96 17.62 39.02
C ASP A 65 7.29 16.32 38.60
N SER A 66 5.95 16.27 38.64
CA SER A 66 5.20 15.10 38.14
C SER A 66 5.30 14.99 36.62
N VAL A 67 5.67 13.83 36.12
CA VAL A 67 5.75 13.51 34.68
C VAL A 67 4.63 12.57 34.29
N ALA A 68 3.90 12.93 33.23
CA ALA A 68 2.95 12.02 32.59
C ALA A 68 3.76 10.98 31.78
N MET A 69 4.00 9.81 32.36
CA MET A 69 4.86 8.77 31.77
C MET A 69 4.33 8.27 30.41
N ASP A 70 3.00 8.21 30.22
CA ASP A 70 2.39 7.84 28.94
C ASP A 70 2.73 8.87 27.85
N SER A 71 2.62 10.17 28.18
CA SER A 71 2.99 11.25 27.24
C SER A 71 4.48 11.24 26.93
N LEU A 72 5.33 10.92 27.91
CA LEU A 72 6.77 10.76 27.68
C LEU A 72 7.06 9.57 26.76
N ALA A 73 6.37 8.44 26.94
CA ALA A 73 6.50 7.27 26.09
C ALA A 73 6.13 7.58 24.63
N GLU A 74 5.01 8.30 24.39
CA GLU A 74 4.59 8.75 23.05
C GLU A 74 5.67 9.56 22.30
N HIS A 75 6.50 10.32 23.01
CA HIS A 75 7.59 11.09 22.42
C HIS A 75 8.90 10.30 22.26
N VAL A 76 9.18 9.39 23.17
CA VAL A 76 10.47 8.69 23.22
C VAL A 76 10.48 7.43 22.35
N ILE A 77 9.39 6.66 22.30
CA ILE A 77 9.31 5.41 21.52
C ILE A 77 9.62 5.66 20.03
N PRO A 78 9.03 6.68 19.35
CA PRO A 78 9.38 6.98 17.95
C PRO A 78 10.88 7.21 17.74
N LEU A 79 11.54 7.93 18.66
CA LEU A 79 12.98 8.18 18.58
C LEU A 79 13.80 6.90 18.74
N LEU A 80 13.42 6.01 19.65
CA LEU A 80 14.09 4.72 19.82
C LEU A 80 13.96 3.82 18.59
N VAL A 81 12.78 3.81 17.98
CA VAL A 81 12.50 2.97 16.81
C VAL A 81 13.23 3.48 15.59
N LYS A 82 13.39 4.79 15.45
CA LYS A 82 14.16 5.42 14.38
C LYS A 82 15.63 5.00 14.35
N GLU A 83 16.20 4.62 15.51
CA GLU A 83 17.57 4.11 15.61
C GLU A 83 17.73 2.65 15.12
N LEU A 84 16.72 2.00 14.55
CA LEU A 84 16.77 0.60 14.13
C LEU A 84 16.95 0.47 12.62
N ASP A 85 15.90 0.72 11.87
CA ASP A 85 15.86 0.61 10.41
C ASP A 85 14.81 1.57 9.84
N PRO A 86 14.86 1.93 8.54
CA PRO A 86 13.95 2.94 7.96
C PRO A 86 12.48 2.54 7.89
N HIS A 87 12.11 1.34 8.31
CA HIS A 87 10.76 0.80 8.16
C HIS A 87 10.09 0.43 9.48
N SER A 88 10.86 0.28 10.56
CA SER A 88 10.31 0.12 11.90
C SER A 88 9.72 1.45 12.36
N VAL A 89 8.46 1.44 12.82
CA VAL A 89 7.75 2.68 13.17
C VAL A 89 6.79 2.45 14.34
N TYR A 90 6.72 3.46 15.22
CA TYR A 90 5.66 3.57 16.20
C TYR A 90 4.44 4.25 15.58
N ILE A 91 3.27 3.71 15.81
CA ILE A 91 1.99 4.20 15.29
C ILE A 91 1.11 4.63 16.47
N PRO A 92 0.86 5.93 16.65
CA PRO A 92 -0.05 6.41 17.68
C PRO A 92 -1.47 5.87 17.50
N ALA A 93 -2.21 5.69 18.59
CA ALA A 93 -3.59 5.21 18.54
C ALA A 93 -4.50 6.07 17.65
N SER A 94 -4.24 7.38 17.59
CA SER A 94 -5.00 8.31 16.74
C SER A 94 -4.79 8.12 15.23
N GLU A 95 -3.71 7.45 14.81
CA GLU A 95 -3.35 7.25 13.40
C GLU A 95 -3.61 5.80 12.94
N MET A 96 -3.85 4.88 13.88
CA MET A 96 -4.01 3.45 13.59
C MET A 96 -5.09 3.16 12.56
N GLN A 97 -6.23 3.83 12.63
CA GLN A 97 -7.31 3.65 11.68
C GLN A 97 -6.90 4.11 10.27
N GLU A 98 -6.34 5.31 10.14
CA GLU A 98 -5.94 5.90 8.85
C GLU A 98 -4.85 5.06 8.15
N ILE A 99 -3.92 4.48 8.94
CA ILE A 99 -2.82 3.64 8.42
C ILE A 99 -3.30 2.23 8.03
N ASN A 100 -4.28 1.67 8.74
CA ASN A 100 -4.75 0.31 8.47
C ASN A 100 -5.85 0.25 7.40
N GLU A 101 -6.71 1.28 7.26
CA GLU A 101 -7.82 1.29 6.31
C GLU A 101 -7.43 0.88 4.87
N PRO A 102 -6.35 1.40 4.26
CA PRO A 102 -5.96 0.97 2.93
C PRO A 102 -5.62 -0.52 2.85
N LEU A 103 -4.98 -1.07 3.89
CA LEU A 103 -4.59 -2.48 3.95
C LEU A 103 -5.79 -3.41 4.22
N GLU A 104 -6.76 -2.96 5.00
CA GLU A 104 -8.01 -3.71 5.23
C GLU A 104 -8.92 -3.72 4.00
N GLY A 105 -8.71 -2.81 3.03
CA GLY A 105 -9.50 -2.71 1.81
C GLY A 105 -10.88 -2.07 2.01
N GLU A 106 -11.10 -1.37 3.12
CA GLU A 106 -12.35 -0.68 3.43
C GLU A 106 -12.13 0.49 4.41
N PHE A 107 -13.02 1.47 4.35
CA PHE A 107 -13.05 2.56 5.33
C PHE A 107 -14.50 2.99 5.63
N ASP A 108 -14.72 3.66 6.75
CA ASP A 108 -16.03 4.19 7.10
C ASP A 108 -16.25 5.57 6.49
N GLY A 109 -17.31 5.73 5.68
CA GLY A 109 -17.57 6.98 4.98
C GLY A 109 -18.89 7.03 4.22
N ILE A 110 -19.00 7.94 3.27
CA ILE A 110 -20.22 8.18 2.49
C ILE A 110 -20.21 7.52 1.10
N GLY A 111 -19.08 7.04 0.58
CA GLY A 111 -19.00 6.33 -0.70
C GLY A 111 -19.14 7.24 -1.92
N VAL A 112 -18.37 8.32 -1.97
CA VAL A 112 -18.22 9.19 -3.15
C VAL A 112 -16.76 9.28 -3.57
N VAL A 113 -16.54 9.27 -4.87
CA VAL A 113 -15.28 9.71 -5.49
C VAL A 113 -15.44 11.18 -5.83
N PHE A 114 -14.57 12.03 -5.34
CA PHE A 114 -14.68 13.47 -5.55
C PHE A 114 -13.32 14.13 -5.79
N ASN A 115 -13.36 15.36 -6.29
CA ASN A 115 -12.20 16.24 -6.35
C ASN A 115 -12.53 17.65 -5.87
N MET A 116 -11.49 18.45 -5.65
CA MET A 116 -11.58 19.83 -5.21
C MET A 116 -10.76 20.79 -6.08
N ALA A 117 -10.56 20.48 -7.36
CA ALA A 117 -9.74 21.28 -8.27
C ALA A 117 -10.23 22.72 -8.45
N THR A 118 -11.50 23.00 -8.15
CA THR A 118 -12.16 24.33 -8.29
C THR A 118 -12.56 24.95 -6.96
N ASP A 119 -11.92 24.56 -5.85
CA ASP A 119 -12.29 24.99 -4.48
C ASP A 119 -13.75 24.64 -4.11
N THR A 120 -14.25 23.58 -4.73
CA THR A 120 -15.58 23.03 -4.47
C THR A 120 -15.48 21.50 -4.58
N VAL A 121 -16.13 20.78 -3.69
CA VAL A 121 -16.19 19.31 -3.72
C VAL A 121 -17.13 18.88 -4.85
N ILE A 122 -16.58 18.38 -5.95
CA ILE A 122 -17.35 17.88 -7.09
C ILE A 122 -17.38 16.37 -7.03
N VAL A 123 -18.57 15.79 -6.93
CA VAL A 123 -18.77 14.35 -6.99
C VAL A 123 -18.49 13.86 -8.41
N LEU A 124 -17.46 13.05 -8.58
CA LEU A 124 -17.11 12.43 -9.87
C LEU A 124 -17.91 11.15 -10.08
N ASN A 125 -17.97 10.35 -9.04
CA ASN A 125 -18.68 9.07 -9.05
C ASN A 125 -19.25 8.74 -7.67
N VAL A 126 -20.26 7.88 -7.66
CA VAL A 126 -20.91 7.38 -6.43
C VAL A 126 -20.76 5.86 -6.43
N ILE A 127 -20.30 5.28 -5.34
CA ILE A 127 -20.15 3.83 -5.24
C ILE A 127 -21.54 3.17 -5.32
N PRO A 128 -21.76 2.30 -6.30
CA PRO A 128 -23.07 1.65 -6.48
C PRO A 128 -23.52 0.91 -5.22
N GLN A 129 -24.79 1.08 -4.85
CA GLN A 129 -25.40 0.55 -3.64
C GLN A 129 -24.77 1.03 -2.32
N GLY A 130 -23.83 1.98 -2.39
CA GLY A 130 -23.23 2.62 -1.23
C GLY A 130 -24.17 3.63 -0.55
N PRO A 131 -23.72 4.23 0.57
CA PRO A 131 -24.51 5.21 1.32
C PRO A 131 -25.00 6.40 0.50
N SER A 132 -24.13 7.00 -0.29
CA SER A 132 -24.43 8.16 -1.13
C SER A 132 -25.37 7.82 -2.29
N ASP A 133 -25.24 6.62 -2.88
CA ASP A 133 -26.15 6.15 -3.94
C ASP A 133 -27.57 5.95 -3.38
N LYS A 134 -27.69 5.31 -2.22
CA LYS A 134 -28.97 5.14 -1.50
C LYS A 134 -29.61 6.47 -1.12
N ALA A 135 -28.78 7.46 -0.78
CA ALA A 135 -29.23 8.81 -0.46
C ALA A 135 -29.57 9.68 -1.72
N GLY A 136 -29.34 9.17 -2.94
CA GLY A 136 -29.67 9.85 -4.19
C GLY A 136 -28.67 10.92 -4.61
N ILE A 137 -27.44 10.86 -4.16
CA ILE A 137 -26.32 11.69 -4.67
C ILE A 137 -25.93 11.19 -6.05
N LYS A 138 -25.54 12.10 -6.93
CA LYS A 138 -25.23 11.81 -8.34
C LYS A 138 -23.87 12.38 -8.74
N ALA A 139 -23.23 11.75 -9.72
CA ALA A 139 -22.07 12.32 -10.38
C ALA A 139 -22.42 13.70 -10.96
N GLY A 140 -21.57 14.70 -10.73
CA GLY A 140 -21.79 16.10 -11.05
C GLY A 140 -22.39 16.95 -9.93
N ASP A 141 -22.91 16.36 -8.83
CA ASP A 141 -23.33 17.12 -7.66
C ASP A 141 -22.12 17.84 -7.04
N ARG A 142 -22.37 19.01 -6.48
CA ARG A 142 -21.36 19.80 -5.75
C ARG A 142 -21.74 19.86 -4.29
N ILE A 143 -20.90 19.34 -3.42
CA ILE A 143 -21.11 19.46 -1.97
C ILE A 143 -20.73 20.88 -1.58
N ILE A 144 -21.75 21.67 -1.24
CA ILE A 144 -21.62 23.08 -0.83
C ILE A 144 -21.50 23.19 0.69
N GLU A 145 -22.28 22.37 1.41
CA GLU A 145 -22.32 22.37 2.87
C GLU A 145 -22.18 20.96 3.42
N ILE A 146 -21.53 20.85 4.59
CA ILE A 146 -21.42 19.63 5.39
C ILE A 146 -21.82 19.96 6.82
N ASN A 147 -22.91 19.34 7.33
CA ASN A 147 -23.51 19.64 8.64
C ASN A 147 -23.69 21.17 8.81
N ASP A 148 -24.42 21.79 7.90
CA ASP A 148 -24.74 23.22 7.86
C ASP A 148 -23.51 24.16 7.84
N THR A 149 -22.32 23.59 7.58
CA THR A 149 -21.09 24.36 7.47
C THR A 149 -20.71 24.50 5.99
N LEU A 150 -20.60 25.74 5.50
CA LEU A 150 -20.15 26.02 4.14
C LEU A 150 -18.73 25.52 3.92
N VAL A 151 -18.51 24.69 2.88
CA VAL A 151 -17.21 24.14 2.50
C VAL A 151 -16.76 24.60 1.11
N ALA A 152 -17.68 24.96 0.24
CA ALA A 152 -17.36 25.47 -1.10
C ALA A 152 -16.80 26.90 -1.04
N GLY A 153 -15.75 27.19 -1.82
CA GLY A 153 -15.15 28.52 -1.89
C GLY A 153 -14.33 28.92 -0.65
N GLN A 154 -14.08 28.01 0.28
CA GLN A 154 -13.41 28.29 1.56
C GLN A 154 -11.90 27.97 1.53
N LYS A 155 -11.35 27.52 0.41
CA LYS A 155 -9.94 27.08 0.26
C LYS A 155 -9.52 26.05 1.31
N LEU A 156 -10.45 25.20 1.74
CA LEU A 156 -10.19 24.16 2.70
C LEU A 156 -9.22 23.10 2.10
N PRO A 157 -8.23 22.65 2.87
CA PRO A 157 -7.44 21.49 2.48
C PRO A 157 -8.34 20.25 2.28
N GLN A 158 -8.11 19.48 1.22
CA GLN A 158 -8.91 18.27 0.92
C GLN A 158 -9.03 17.33 2.13
N ARG A 159 -7.93 17.15 2.89
CA ARG A 159 -7.93 16.31 4.10
C ARG A 159 -8.97 16.76 5.15
N ASN A 160 -9.26 18.05 5.25
CA ASN A 160 -10.23 18.56 6.21
C ASN A 160 -11.65 18.25 5.76
N VAL A 161 -11.91 18.26 4.44
CA VAL A 161 -13.20 17.84 3.87
C VAL A 161 -13.38 16.35 4.04
N VAL A 162 -12.35 15.53 3.74
CA VAL A 162 -12.37 14.08 3.97
C VAL A 162 -12.73 13.76 5.43
N LYS A 163 -12.09 14.42 6.41
CA LYS A 163 -12.39 14.24 7.85
C LYS A 163 -13.85 14.58 8.22
N LYS A 164 -14.47 15.56 7.55
CA LYS A 164 -15.89 15.91 7.77
C LYS A 164 -16.85 14.88 7.15
N LEU A 165 -16.50 14.34 5.98
CA LEU A 165 -17.30 13.32 5.28
C LEU A 165 -17.20 11.94 5.92
N ARG A 166 -16.01 11.57 6.39
CA ARG A 166 -15.76 10.33 7.15
C ARG A 166 -16.32 10.43 8.58
N GLY A 167 -16.41 9.31 9.25
CA GLY A 167 -16.84 9.18 10.64
C GLY A 167 -17.34 7.78 10.94
N PRO A 168 -17.63 7.45 12.21
CA PRO A 168 -18.01 6.11 12.61
C PRO A 168 -19.23 5.59 11.85
N ARG A 169 -19.23 4.32 11.51
CA ARG A 169 -20.31 3.61 10.84
C ARG A 169 -21.64 3.83 11.58
N GLY A 170 -22.73 4.03 10.83
CA GLY A 170 -24.06 4.26 11.37
C GLY A 170 -24.34 5.71 11.81
N THR A 171 -23.33 6.60 11.82
CA THR A 171 -23.56 8.03 12.05
C THR A 171 -24.04 8.72 10.77
N THR A 172 -24.85 9.76 10.92
CA THR A 172 -25.38 10.54 9.79
C THR A 172 -24.56 11.79 9.55
N VAL A 173 -24.37 12.15 8.27
CA VAL A 173 -23.88 13.46 7.85
C VAL A 173 -24.91 14.11 6.97
N HIS A 174 -25.22 15.39 7.26
CA HIS A 174 -26.10 16.21 6.43
C HIS A 174 -25.27 16.94 5.36
N LEU A 175 -25.71 16.87 4.08
CA LEU A 175 -25.05 17.49 2.94
C LEU A 175 -25.99 18.45 2.23
N GLY A 176 -25.54 19.69 2.01
CA GLY A 176 -26.17 20.64 1.10
C GLY A 176 -25.54 20.54 -0.29
N LEU A 177 -26.31 20.05 -1.29
CA LEU A 177 -25.83 19.78 -2.63
C LEU A 177 -26.29 20.83 -3.62
N GLY A 178 -25.36 21.43 -4.38
CA GLY A 178 -25.65 22.15 -5.62
C GLY A 178 -25.77 21.15 -6.79
N ARG A 179 -26.95 21.08 -7.41
CA ARG A 179 -27.22 20.17 -8.53
C ARG A 179 -27.58 20.95 -9.79
N GLN A 180 -27.03 20.56 -10.92
CA GLN A 180 -27.30 21.23 -12.20
C GLN A 180 -28.81 21.20 -12.51
N GLY A 181 -29.36 22.38 -12.85
CA GLY A 181 -30.80 22.54 -13.17
C GLY A 181 -31.69 22.74 -11.94
N ILE A 182 -31.13 22.79 -10.72
CA ILE A 182 -31.86 23.09 -9.48
C ILE A 182 -31.24 24.34 -8.86
N THR A 183 -32.06 25.35 -8.56
CA THR A 183 -31.58 26.63 -8.01
C THR A 183 -31.26 26.55 -6.52
N ASP A 184 -32.08 25.81 -5.77
CA ASP A 184 -31.92 25.66 -4.34
C ASP A 184 -30.99 24.51 -4.01
N LEU A 185 -30.36 24.54 -2.83
CA LEU A 185 -29.58 23.43 -2.33
C LEU A 185 -30.47 22.22 -2.05
N VAL A 186 -30.03 21.06 -2.52
CA VAL A 186 -30.67 19.78 -2.23
C VAL A 186 -30.07 19.24 -0.91
N GLY A 187 -30.85 19.27 0.16
CA GLY A 187 -30.44 18.66 1.45
C GLY A 187 -30.54 17.15 1.37
N VAL A 188 -29.48 16.45 1.79
CA VAL A 188 -29.42 14.97 1.78
C VAL A 188 -28.75 14.49 3.06
N ASP A 189 -29.41 13.55 3.75
CA ASP A 189 -28.84 12.82 4.87
C ASP A 189 -28.19 11.53 4.42
N VAL A 190 -26.91 11.35 4.72
CA VAL A 190 -26.15 10.16 4.38
C VAL A 190 -25.72 9.43 5.65
N VAL A 191 -26.19 8.19 5.82
CA VAL A 191 -25.75 7.31 6.90
C VAL A 191 -24.43 6.66 6.50
N ARG A 192 -23.35 6.95 7.22
CA ARG A 192 -22.02 6.39 6.94
C ARG A 192 -22.01 4.87 7.06
N ASP A 193 -21.32 4.21 6.16
CA ASP A 193 -21.15 2.77 6.13
C ASP A 193 -19.76 2.41 5.61
N LYS A 194 -19.44 1.12 5.58
CA LYS A 194 -18.22 0.58 5.00
C LYS A 194 -18.15 0.83 3.50
N ILE A 195 -17.05 1.40 3.08
CA ILE A 195 -16.75 1.77 1.69
C ILE A 195 -15.57 0.92 1.24
N PRO A 196 -15.71 0.07 0.21
CA PRO A 196 -14.60 -0.73 -0.28
C PRO A 196 -13.52 0.15 -0.93
N ILE A 197 -12.27 -0.17 -0.66
CA ILE A 197 -11.09 0.34 -1.37
C ILE A 197 -10.63 -0.77 -2.30
N LYS A 198 -10.75 -0.55 -3.61
CA LYS A 198 -10.31 -1.56 -4.59
C LYS A 198 -8.79 -1.66 -4.63
N SER A 199 -8.27 -2.87 -4.52
CA SER A 199 -6.86 -3.18 -4.76
C SER A 199 -6.56 -3.24 -6.27
N VAL A 200 -7.47 -3.85 -7.05
CA VAL A 200 -7.42 -3.86 -8.51
C VAL A 200 -8.04 -2.55 -9.03
N GLU A 201 -7.18 -1.62 -9.44
CA GLU A 201 -7.60 -0.33 -9.98
C GLU A 201 -8.26 -0.47 -11.35
N SER A 202 -7.75 -1.40 -12.18
CA SER A 202 -8.21 -1.57 -13.55
C SER A 202 -8.03 -3.01 -14.03
N ALA A 203 -9.02 -3.53 -14.75
CA ALA A 203 -8.94 -4.81 -15.43
C ALA A 203 -9.77 -4.78 -16.72
N PHE A 204 -9.13 -5.00 -17.88
CA PHE A 204 -9.78 -5.03 -19.20
C PHE A 204 -8.90 -5.74 -20.24
N CYS A 205 -9.47 -6.18 -21.36
CA CYS A 205 -8.70 -6.66 -22.50
C CYS A 205 -8.09 -5.47 -23.25
N ILE A 206 -6.74 -5.35 -23.17
CA ILE A 206 -6.00 -4.22 -23.76
C ILE A 206 -5.69 -4.43 -25.24
N ALA A 207 -5.59 -5.70 -25.67
CA ALA A 207 -5.44 -6.12 -27.05
C ALA A 207 -6.07 -7.51 -27.23
N ASP A 208 -6.15 -8.00 -28.48
CA ASP A 208 -6.71 -9.31 -28.77
C ASP A 208 -5.95 -10.42 -28.00
N GLY A 209 -6.68 -11.18 -27.20
CA GLY A 209 -6.14 -12.23 -26.34
C GLY A 209 -5.25 -11.77 -25.18
N ILE A 210 -5.08 -10.46 -24.95
CA ILE A 210 -4.23 -9.92 -23.88
C ILE A 210 -5.09 -9.18 -22.84
N GLY A 211 -5.13 -9.69 -21.60
CA GLY A 211 -5.68 -8.99 -20.44
C GLY A 211 -4.67 -8.03 -19.83
N TYR A 212 -5.16 -6.97 -19.23
CA TYR A 212 -4.39 -6.04 -18.42
C TYR A 212 -5.02 -5.92 -17.04
N ILE A 213 -4.21 -6.05 -15.99
CA ILE A 213 -4.60 -5.82 -14.60
C ILE A 213 -3.63 -4.83 -13.99
N LYS A 214 -4.14 -3.71 -13.45
CA LYS A 214 -3.41 -2.76 -12.63
C LYS A 214 -3.73 -3.01 -11.17
N LEU A 215 -2.71 -3.38 -10.39
CA LEU A 215 -2.81 -3.57 -8.95
C LEU A 215 -2.17 -2.40 -8.21
N GLY A 216 -2.95 -1.64 -7.43
CA GLY A 216 -2.48 -0.46 -6.69
C GLY A 216 -1.82 -0.81 -5.37
N GLN A 217 -2.28 -1.87 -4.69
CA GLN A 217 -1.75 -2.31 -3.40
C GLN A 217 -2.10 -3.78 -3.12
N PHE A 218 -1.46 -4.36 -2.10
CA PHE A 218 -1.82 -5.70 -1.59
C PHE A 218 -2.62 -5.55 -0.29
N ALA A 219 -3.93 -5.32 -0.42
CA ALA A 219 -4.90 -5.27 0.68
C ALA A 219 -5.49 -6.65 0.94
N ARG A 220 -6.28 -6.78 2.00
CA ARG A 220 -6.91 -8.04 2.40
C ARG A 220 -7.85 -8.63 1.34
N THR A 221 -8.42 -7.79 0.49
CA THR A 221 -9.34 -8.17 -0.59
C THR A 221 -8.65 -8.44 -1.94
N THR A 222 -7.33 -8.27 -2.03
CA THR A 222 -6.59 -8.27 -3.30
C THR A 222 -6.74 -9.58 -4.06
N PHE A 223 -6.62 -10.71 -3.38
CA PHE A 223 -6.70 -12.02 -4.04
C PHE A 223 -8.08 -12.26 -4.68
N ASP A 224 -9.15 -11.99 -3.93
CA ASP A 224 -10.51 -12.15 -4.42
C ASP A 224 -10.81 -11.23 -5.61
N GLU A 225 -10.38 -9.96 -5.54
CA GLU A 225 -10.54 -8.98 -6.62
C GLU A 225 -9.74 -9.40 -7.88
N MET A 226 -8.53 -9.91 -7.68
CA MET A 226 -7.68 -10.36 -8.78
C MET A 226 -8.26 -11.62 -9.44
N GLN A 227 -8.75 -12.60 -8.68
CA GLN A 227 -9.43 -13.78 -9.22
C GLN A 227 -10.65 -13.39 -10.06
N ALA A 228 -11.54 -12.55 -9.52
CA ALA A 228 -12.71 -12.07 -10.25
C ALA A 228 -12.33 -11.35 -11.56
N SER A 229 -11.23 -10.59 -11.53
CA SER A 229 -10.69 -9.91 -12.71
C SER A 229 -10.14 -10.90 -13.74
N LEU A 230 -9.37 -11.91 -13.31
CA LEU A 230 -8.86 -12.98 -14.19
C LEU A 230 -10.00 -13.76 -14.84
N ASP A 231 -11.01 -14.15 -14.08
CA ASP A 231 -12.16 -14.87 -14.60
C ASP A 231 -12.90 -14.07 -15.67
N THR A 232 -13.08 -12.76 -15.42
CA THR A 232 -13.70 -11.85 -16.39
C THR A 232 -12.87 -11.74 -17.66
N LEU A 233 -11.56 -11.57 -17.56
CA LEU A 233 -10.65 -11.47 -18.70
C LEU A 233 -10.61 -12.76 -19.52
N ARG A 234 -10.55 -13.91 -18.84
CA ARG A 234 -10.58 -15.23 -19.50
C ARG A 234 -11.90 -15.50 -20.23
N ALA A 235 -13.02 -15.12 -19.62
CA ALA A 235 -14.33 -15.18 -20.28
C ALA A 235 -14.41 -14.28 -21.53
N GLN A 236 -13.60 -13.23 -21.61
CA GLN A 236 -13.43 -12.37 -22.78
C GLN A 236 -12.37 -12.88 -23.77
N GLY A 237 -11.77 -14.05 -23.53
CA GLY A 237 -10.80 -14.69 -24.42
C GLY A 237 -9.34 -14.34 -24.15
N ALA A 238 -9.00 -13.72 -23.01
CA ALA A 238 -7.61 -13.47 -22.66
C ALA A 238 -6.88 -14.79 -22.32
N THR A 239 -5.77 -15.02 -23.00
CA THR A 239 -4.82 -16.12 -22.76
C THR A 239 -3.46 -15.62 -22.29
N LYS A 240 -3.23 -14.33 -22.32
CA LYS A 240 -2.01 -13.61 -21.94
C LYS A 240 -2.37 -12.49 -21.00
N LEU A 241 -1.43 -12.12 -20.10
CA LEU A 241 -1.66 -11.12 -19.08
C LEU A 241 -0.51 -10.13 -18.98
N ILE A 242 -0.86 -8.84 -18.93
CA ILE A 242 0.02 -7.78 -18.43
C ILE A 242 -0.43 -7.48 -17.00
N PHE A 243 0.45 -7.74 -16.03
CA PHE A 243 0.19 -7.49 -14.62
C PHE A 243 1.01 -6.28 -14.15
N ASP A 244 0.36 -5.13 -13.98
CA ASP A 244 1.02 -3.85 -13.72
C ASP A 244 1.11 -3.57 -12.21
N LEU A 245 2.34 -3.64 -11.68
CA LEU A 245 2.70 -3.35 -10.29
C LEU A 245 3.42 -2.00 -10.12
N ARG A 246 3.53 -1.19 -11.17
CA ARG A 246 4.21 0.11 -11.09
C ARG A 246 3.51 1.01 -10.07
N GLY A 247 4.29 1.69 -9.23
CA GLY A 247 3.78 2.53 -8.14
C GLY A 247 3.13 1.77 -6.98
N ASN A 248 3.11 0.43 -6.99
CA ASN A 248 2.55 -0.39 -5.91
C ASN A 248 3.60 -0.63 -4.82
N SER A 249 3.46 0.04 -3.68
CA SER A 249 4.39 -0.04 -2.54
C SER A 249 4.30 -1.35 -1.73
N GLY A 250 3.44 -2.29 -2.12
CA GLY A 250 3.24 -3.58 -1.46
C GLY A 250 1.99 -3.65 -0.61
N GLY A 251 2.07 -4.30 0.53
CA GLY A 251 0.98 -4.55 1.46
C GLY A 251 1.14 -5.90 2.17
N TYR A 252 0.06 -6.66 2.32
CA TYR A 252 0.07 -7.94 3.01
C TYR A 252 0.88 -9.01 2.26
N LEU A 253 1.77 -9.70 3.00
CA LEU A 253 2.61 -10.78 2.48
C LEU A 253 1.80 -11.98 2.01
N ASP A 254 0.81 -12.39 2.78
CA ASP A 254 -0.09 -13.51 2.46
C ASP A 254 -0.84 -13.28 1.14
N GLN A 255 -1.27 -12.05 0.88
CA GLN A 255 -1.90 -11.69 -0.39
C GLN A 255 -0.94 -11.82 -1.58
N ALA A 256 0.32 -11.41 -1.42
CA ALA A 256 1.32 -11.61 -2.48
C ALA A 256 1.60 -13.08 -2.74
N ILE A 257 1.63 -13.91 -1.69
CA ILE A 257 1.79 -15.36 -1.80
C ILE A 257 0.60 -15.99 -2.55
N MET A 258 -0.63 -15.63 -2.18
CA MET A 258 -1.84 -16.14 -2.84
C MET A 258 -1.89 -15.72 -4.32
N VAL A 259 -1.55 -14.46 -4.62
CA VAL A 259 -1.49 -13.98 -6.01
C VAL A 259 -0.38 -14.70 -6.80
N ALA A 260 0.79 -14.93 -6.22
CA ALA A 260 1.88 -15.66 -6.89
C ALA A 260 1.50 -17.13 -7.16
N ASN A 261 0.74 -17.76 -6.24
CA ASN A 261 0.25 -19.11 -6.38
C ASN A 261 -0.63 -19.31 -7.63
N GLU A 262 -1.37 -18.27 -8.07
CA GLU A 262 -2.19 -18.33 -9.28
C GLU A 262 -1.39 -18.63 -10.55
N PHE A 263 -0.10 -18.26 -10.57
CA PHE A 263 0.75 -18.37 -11.76
C PHE A 263 1.76 -19.50 -11.69
N LEU A 264 2.11 -19.97 -10.48
CA LEU A 264 3.19 -20.93 -10.26
C LEU A 264 2.69 -22.38 -10.23
N HIS A 265 3.51 -23.29 -10.74
CA HIS A 265 3.22 -24.73 -10.66
C HIS A 265 3.49 -25.25 -9.25
N LYS A 266 2.85 -26.38 -8.94
CA LYS A 266 3.03 -27.05 -7.66
C LYS A 266 4.51 -27.23 -7.29
N ASP A 267 4.81 -27.03 -5.99
CA ASP A 267 6.13 -27.17 -5.39
C ASP A 267 7.18 -26.11 -5.84
N GLN A 268 6.80 -25.13 -6.67
CA GLN A 268 7.67 -23.97 -6.93
C GLN A 268 7.71 -23.07 -5.70
N LEU A 269 8.92 -22.69 -5.27
CA LEU A 269 9.11 -21.77 -4.15
C LEU A 269 8.64 -20.37 -4.55
N ILE A 270 7.79 -19.75 -3.72
CA ILE A 270 7.33 -18.36 -3.89
C ILE A 270 8.31 -17.39 -3.22
N VAL A 271 8.55 -17.62 -1.94
CA VAL A 271 9.37 -16.74 -1.08
C VAL A 271 9.80 -17.53 0.15
N TYR A 272 10.91 -17.16 0.77
CA TYR A 272 11.16 -17.55 2.15
C TYR A 272 11.59 -16.37 3.00
N THR A 273 11.26 -16.44 4.29
CA THR A 273 11.67 -15.46 5.28
C THR A 273 12.68 -16.06 6.24
N GLU A 274 13.59 -15.24 6.75
CA GLU A 274 14.59 -15.65 7.75
C GLU A 274 14.60 -14.65 8.91
N ASP A 275 14.39 -15.14 10.12
CA ASP A 275 14.41 -14.34 11.34
C ASP A 275 15.82 -14.17 11.94
N ARG A 276 15.91 -13.49 13.09
CA ARG A 276 17.18 -13.25 13.80
C ARG A 276 17.89 -14.53 14.25
N GLN A 277 17.15 -15.63 14.47
CA GLN A 277 17.70 -16.93 14.84
C GLN A 277 18.04 -17.80 13.63
N HIS A 278 18.01 -17.25 12.41
CA HIS A 278 18.18 -17.96 11.15
C HIS A 278 17.13 -19.05 10.90
N LYS A 279 15.98 -18.96 11.56
CA LYS A 279 14.85 -19.82 11.28
C LYS A 279 14.18 -19.35 9.99
N GLN A 280 14.11 -20.28 9.03
CA GLN A 280 13.47 -20.03 7.74
C GLN A 280 12.04 -20.53 7.74
N LEU A 281 11.14 -19.73 7.15
CA LEU A 281 9.79 -20.12 6.76
C LEU A 281 9.71 -20.01 5.24
N ARG A 282 9.34 -21.12 4.57
CA ARG A 282 9.30 -21.24 3.11
C ARG A 282 7.87 -21.43 2.65
N GLU A 283 7.45 -20.64 1.66
CA GLU A 283 6.13 -20.71 1.07
C GLU A 283 6.24 -21.21 -0.36
N TYR A 284 5.49 -22.26 -0.67
CA TYR A 284 5.50 -22.94 -1.96
C TYR A 284 4.13 -22.85 -2.61
N ALA A 285 4.10 -22.83 -3.93
CA ALA A 285 2.87 -22.94 -4.68
C ALA A 285 2.28 -24.36 -4.52
N ASP A 286 0.96 -24.42 -4.37
CA ASP A 286 0.20 -25.66 -4.18
C ASP A 286 -0.30 -26.28 -5.49
N GLY A 287 -0.19 -25.54 -6.60
CA GLY A 287 -0.59 -25.96 -7.94
C GLY A 287 -2.08 -25.83 -8.24
N THR A 288 -2.84 -25.12 -7.39
CA THR A 288 -4.29 -24.89 -7.61
C THR A 288 -4.58 -23.64 -8.46
N GLY A 289 -3.55 -22.83 -8.77
CA GLY A 289 -3.70 -21.57 -9.48
C GLY A 289 -4.32 -21.72 -10.87
N ALA A 290 -5.20 -20.80 -11.23
CA ALA A 290 -5.97 -20.84 -12.46
C ALA A 290 -5.23 -20.22 -13.67
N ALA A 291 -4.14 -19.49 -13.46
CA ALA A 291 -3.41 -18.75 -14.50
C ALA A 291 -2.03 -19.36 -14.84
N GLN A 292 -1.80 -20.63 -14.48
CA GLN A 292 -0.51 -21.32 -14.70
C GLN A 292 -0.10 -21.40 -16.18
N ASP A 293 -1.07 -21.48 -17.08
CA ASP A 293 -0.83 -21.60 -18.53
C ASP A 293 -0.87 -20.24 -19.28
N MET A 294 -1.15 -19.15 -18.58
CA MET A 294 -1.17 -17.82 -19.21
C MET A 294 0.25 -17.29 -19.41
N ASP A 295 0.56 -16.73 -20.58
CA ASP A 295 1.78 -15.93 -20.75
C ASP A 295 1.68 -14.65 -19.93
N VAL A 296 2.65 -14.39 -19.04
CA VAL A 296 2.60 -13.27 -18.11
C VAL A 296 3.79 -12.32 -18.28
N VAL A 297 3.47 -11.04 -18.43
CA VAL A 297 4.43 -9.93 -18.31
C VAL A 297 4.08 -9.13 -17.08
N VAL A 298 5.05 -8.90 -16.19
CA VAL A 298 4.89 -8.07 -14.98
C VAL A 298 5.58 -6.74 -15.18
N LEU A 299 4.86 -5.64 -14.98
CA LEU A 299 5.42 -4.30 -15.06
C LEU A 299 5.83 -3.81 -13.69
N ILE A 300 7.06 -3.32 -13.57
CA ILE A 300 7.60 -2.73 -12.34
C ILE A 300 8.29 -1.40 -12.60
N ASP A 301 8.38 -0.58 -11.55
CA ASP A 301 9.16 0.65 -11.53
C ASP A 301 9.76 0.90 -10.13
N GLU A 302 10.40 2.03 -9.95
CA GLU A 302 11.01 2.47 -8.69
C GLU A 302 10.03 2.59 -7.51
N GLY A 303 8.71 2.67 -7.79
CA GLY A 303 7.64 2.66 -6.79
C GLY A 303 7.15 1.26 -6.42
N SER A 304 7.56 0.22 -7.17
CA SER A 304 7.21 -1.18 -6.88
C SER A 304 8.04 -1.68 -5.71
N ALA A 305 7.41 -2.02 -4.58
CA ALA A 305 8.13 -2.37 -3.35
C ALA A 305 7.50 -3.56 -2.60
N SER A 306 8.28 -4.21 -1.72
CA SER A 306 7.79 -5.21 -0.76
C SER A 306 7.02 -6.36 -1.42
N SER A 307 5.70 -6.52 -1.16
CA SER A 307 4.83 -7.55 -1.73
C SER A 307 4.83 -7.57 -3.27
N SER A 308 4.97 -6.40 -3.91
CA SER A 308 5.15 -6.30 -5.37
C SER A 308 6.46 -6.96 -5.82
N GLU A 309 7.52 -6.79 -5.04
CA GLU A 309 8.84 -7.37 -5.33
C GLU A 309 8.85 -8.89 -5.03
N ILE A 310 8.07 -9.34 -4.06
CA ILE A 310 7.86 -10.78 -3.80
C ILE A 310 7.23 -11.44 -5.01
N LEU A 311 6.13 -10.89 -5.51
CA LEU A 311 5.44 -11.42 -6.68
C LEU A 311 6.33 -11.37 -7.93
N ALA A 312 6.95 -10.21 -8.23
CA ALA A 312 7.84 -10.08 -9.38
C ALA A 312 9.04 -11.02 -9.29
N GLY A 313 9.66 -11.12 -8.09
CA GLY A 313 10.79 -12.01 -7.83
C GLY A 313 10.42 -13.49 -7.89
N ALA A 314 9.24 -13.87 -7.42
CA ALA A 314 8.74 -15.25 -7.51
C ALA A 314 8.57 -15.68 -8.97
N LEU A 315 7.96 -14.83 -9.80
CA LEU A 315 7.74 -15.14 -11.22
C LEU A 315 9.04 -15.08 -12.02
N GLN A 316 9.94 -14.13 -11.74
CA GLN A 316 11.23 -14.03 -12.39
C GLN A 316 12.14 -15.22 -12.10
N ASP A 317 12.27 -15.57 -10.81
CA ASP A 317 13.20 -16.59 -10.35
C ASP A 317 12.76 -18.02 -10.67
N ASN A 318 11.47 -18.24 -10.91
CA ASN A 318 10.91 -19.50 -11.43
C ASN A 318 10.82 -19.52 -12.96
N ASP A 319 11.35 -18.53 -13.68
CA ASP A 319 11.25 -18.40 -15.14
C ASP A 319 9.81 -18.42 -15.66
N ARG A 320 8.84 -18.00 -14.83
CA ARG A 320 7.41 -18.09 -15.11
C ARG A 320 6.84 -16.85 -15.81
N GLY A 321 7.48 -15.70 -15.64
CA GLY A 321 7.06 -14.44 -16.22
C GLY A 321 8.23 -13.59 -16.68
N THR A 322 7.95 -12.63 -17.58
CA THR A 322 8.92 -11.63 -18.02
C THR A 322 8.68 -10.33 -17.25
N ILE A 323 9.71 -9.82 -16.59
CA ILE A 323 9.65 -8.58 -15.84
C ILE A 323 10.08 -7.42 -16.75
N VAL A 324 9.24 -6.39 -16.88
CA VAL A 324 9.44 -5.27 -17.81
C VAL A 324 9.34 -3.94 -17.07
N GLY A 325 10.19 -2.99 -17.41
CA GLY A 325 10.17 -1.64 -16.86
C GLY A 325 11.48 -1.18 -16.28
N ARG A 326 11.50 -0.68 -15.04
CA ARG A 326 12.68 -0.19 -14.35
C ARG A 326 12.89 -0.93 -13.02
N ARG A 327 14.11 -0.81 -12.49
CA ARG A 327 14.52 -1.42 -11.22
C ARG A 327 13.57 -1.01 -10.09
N SER A 328 13.07 -2.00 -9.33
CA SER A 328 12.15 -1.79 -8.22
C SER A 328 12.81 -1.11 -7.01
N PHE A 329 12.05 -0.84 -5.97
CA PHE A 329 12.48 -0.06 -4.80
C PHE A 329 13.61 -0.72 -4.01
N GLY A 330 13.49 -2.02 -3.71
CA GLY A 330 14.46 -2.75 -2.90
C GLY A 330 14.09 -2.84 -1.40
N LYS A 331 12.84 -3.17 -1.08
CA LYS A 331 12.40 -3.42 0.31
C LYS A 331 12.22 -4.91 0.56
N GLY A 332 13.23 -5.53 1.18
CA GLY A 332 13.29 -6.97 1.51
C GLY A 332 13.13 -7.28 3.00
N LEU A 333 12.41 -6.43 3.75
CA LEU A 333 12.18 -6.56 5.19
C LEU A 333 10.73 -6.91 5.48
N VAL A 334 10.53 -7.83 6.43
CA VAL A 334 9.21 -8.25 6.92
C VAL A 334 8.92 -7.55 8.23
N GLN A 335 7.80 -6.83 8.29
CA GLN A 335 7.34 -6.14 9.48
C GLN A 335 6.18 -6.87 10.15
N ARG A 336 6.15 -6.84 11.47
CA ARG A 336 5.01 -7.25 12.28
C ARG A 336 4.46 -6.06 13.04
N GLN A 337 3.16 -5.92 13.04
CA GLN A 337 2.46 -4.93 13.87
C GLN A 337 2.12 -5.56 15.21
N ILE A 338 2.65 -4.97 16.28
CA ILE A 338 2.51 -5.43 17.67
C ILE A 338 1.66 -4.37 18.38
N PRO A 339 0.39 -4.67 18.70
CA PRO A 339 -0.48 -3.69 19.35
C PRO A 339 -0.11 -3.50 20.82
N TYR A 340 -0.29 -2.27 21.32
CA TYR A 340 -0.28 -1.92 22.72
C TYR A 340 -1.71 -1.83 23.28
N SER A 341 -1.84 -1.81 24.61
CA SER A 341 -3.13 -1.81 25.30
C SER A 341 -3.93 -0.50 25.16
N ASP A 342 -3.25 0.59 24.80
CA ASP A 342 -3.82 1.92 24.58
C ASP A 342 -4.35 2.12 23.16
N GLY A 343 -4.21 1.11 22.28
CA GLY A 343 -4.61 1.16 20.87
C GLY A 343 -3.51 1.65 19.91
N SER A 344 -2.35 2.06 20.42
CA SER A 344 -1.15 2.30 19.60
C SER A 344 -0.48 0.99 19.17
N ALA A 345 0.50 1.02 18.28
CA ALA A 345 1.22 -0.16 17.85
C ALA A 345 2.68 0.13 17.51
N LEU A 346 3.51 -0.90 17.67
CA LEU A 346 4.85 -0.95 17.14
C LEU A 346 4.86 -1.81 15.86
N ARG A 347 5.18 -1.22 14.71
CA ARG A 347 5.49 -1.96 13.49
C ARG A 347 6.98 -2.19 13.45
N LEU A 348 7.41 -3.42 13.70
CA LEU A 348 8.80 -3.78 13.88
C LEU A 348 9.27 -4.74 12.78
N THR A 349 10.44 -4.51 12.23
CA THR A 349 11.13 -5.45 11.33
C THR A 349 11.59 -6.67 12.13
N THR A 350 11.08 -7.85 11.76
CA THR A 350 11.33 -9.10 12.46
C THR A 350 12.03 -10.17 11.63
N ALA A 351 12.04 -10.03 10.30
CA ALA A 351 12.68 -10.96 9.38
C ALA A 351 13.11 -10.26 8.09
N ARG A 352 13.95 -10.94 7.32
CA ARG A 352 14.22 -10.63 5.90
C ARG A 352 13.54 -11.64 5.03
N TYR A 353 13.14 -11.24 3.82
CA TYR A 353 12.68 -12.19 2.83
C TYR A 353 13.66 -12.33 1.67
N TYR A 354 13.59 -13.49 1.05
CA TYR A 354 14.46 -13.91 -0.05
C TYR A 354 13.60 -14.50 -1.16
N THR A 355 14.01 -14.23 -2.39
CA THR A 355 13.37 -14.79 -3.58
C THR A 355 13.74 -16.28 -3.76
N PRO A 356 13.10 -17.02 -4.68
CA PRO A 356 13.39 -18.44 -4.89
C PRO A 356 14.85 -18.80 -5.15
N THR A 357 15.60 -17.94 -5.83
CA THR A 357 17.05 -18.15 -6.05
C THR A 357 17.92 -17.84 -4.84
N GLY A 358 17.32 -17.42 -3.72
CA GLY A 358 18.02 -17.10 -2.48
C GLY A 358 18.67 -15.70 -2.45
N ARG A 359 18.29 -14.80 -3.33
CA ARG A 359 18.77 -13.41 -3.30
C ARG A 359 17.93 -12.57 -2.34
N SER A 360 18.62 -11.79 -1.50
CA SER A 360 17.97 -10.68 -0.79
C SER A 360 17.88 -9.49 -1.72
N ILE A 361 16.69 -8.91 -1.84
CA ILE A 361 16.49 -7.73 -2.68
C ILE A 361 16.61 -6.42 -1.89
N GLN A 362 16.81 -6.50 -0.57
CA GLN A 362 16.94 -5.33 0.29
C GLN A 362 18.09 -4.44 -0.18
N LYS A 363 17.79 -3.17 -0.48
CA LYS A 363 18.81 -2.17 -0.74
C LYS A 363 19.59 -1.86 0.54
N PRO A 364 20.88 -1.47 0.46
CA PRO A 364 21.66 -1.13 1.64
C PRO A 364 21.01 -0.01 2.45
N TYR A 365 21.14 -0.09 3.77
CA TYR A 365 20.80 0.98 4.70
C TYR A 365 21.79 1.00 5.87
N THR A 366 21.95 2.15 6.47
CA THR A 366 22.74 2.34 7.69
C THR A 366 21.78 2.55 8.85
N ILE A 367 22.02 1.86 9.96
CA ILE A 367 21.22 2.00 11.17
C ILE A 367 21.28 3.45 11.65
N GLY A 368 20.12 4.07 11.90
CA GLY A 368 19.99 5.46 12.35
C GLY A 368 20.18 6.52 11.27
N ASP A 369 20.29 6.13 9.99
CA ASP A 369 20.43 7.03 8.85
C ASP A 369 19.28 6.83 7.84
N ASP A 370 18.11 7.36 8.19
CA ASP A 370 16.93 7.27 7.33
C ASP A 370 17.06 8.22 6.13
N GLU A 371 17.77 9.34 6.27
CA GLU A 371 17.91 10.37 5.23
C GLU A 371 18.60 9.81 4.00
N SER A 372 19.73 9.12 4.15
CA SER A 372 20.44 8.50 3.03
C SER A 372 19.61 7.39 2.35
N TYR A 373 18.77 6.70 3.11
CA TYR A 373 17.87 5.68 2.58
C TYR A 373 16.75 6.28 1.70
N GLU A 374 16.18 7.41 2.11
CA GLU A 374 15.16 8.14 1.34
C GLU A 374 15.76 8.81 0.09
N GLU A 375 16.98 9.30 0.18
CA GLU A 375 17.70 9.91 -0.95
C GLU A 375 18.07 8.92 -2.07
N ASP A 376 18.04 7.61 -1.83
CA ASP A 376 18.42 6.59 -2.82
C ASP A 376 17.70 6.78 -4.17
N ILE A 377 16.41 7.06 -4.18
CA ILE A 377 15.65 7.29 -5.42
C ILE A 377 16.18 8.51 -6.18
N TRP A 378 16.48 9.60 -5.47
CA TRP A 378 17.10 10.78 -6.08
C TRP A 378 18.51 10.49 -6.61
N ASN A 379 19.28 9.69 -5.90
CA ASN A 379 20.62 9.29 -6.33
C ASN A 379 20.54 8.41 -7.59
N ARG A 380 19.60 7.46 -7.67
CA ARG A 380 19.33 6.70 -8.90
C ARG A 380 19.00 7.60 -10.09
N TYR A 381 18.14 8.61 -9.87
CA TYR A 381 17.81 9.60 -10.92
C TYR A 381 19.06 10.38 -11.37
N LYS A 382 19.84 10.92 -10.43
CA LYS A 382 21.10 11.66 -10.73
C LYS A 382 22.12 10.78 -11.44
N ASN A 383 22.19 9.50 -11.11
CA ASN A 383 23.08 8.52 -11.70
C ASN A 383 22.58 7.97 -13.04
N ASN A 384 21.52 8.53 -13.60
CA ASN A 384 20.95 8.13 -14.90
C ASN A 384 20.33 6.72 -14.95
N GLU A 385 20.06 6.09 -13.79
CA GLU A 385 19.51 4.72 -13.74
C GLU A 385 18.08 4.62 -14.29
N PHE A 386 17.33 5.73 -14.34
CA PHE A 386 15.98 5.76 -14.92
C PHE A 386 15.99 5.77 -16.45
N PHE A 387 17.14 6.12 -17.05
CA PHE A 387 17.26 6.36 -18.48
C PHE A 387 18.17 5.34 -19.17
N SER A 388 19.03 4.62 -18.43
CA SER A 388 19.97 3.65 -18.99
C SER A 388 20.20 2.47 -18.05
N ALA A 389 20.02 1.25 -18.56
CA ALA A 389 20.37 0.03 -17.84
C ALA A 389 21.86 -0.06 -17.51
N ASP A 390 22.74 0.48 -18.40
CA ASP A 390 24.20 0.47 -18.23
C ASP A 390 24.67 1.29 -17.03
N SER A 391 23.80 2.17 -16.50
CA SER A 391 24.10 2.95 -15.30
C SER A 391 23.85 2.17 -14.00
N ILE A 392 23.26 0.96 -14.09
CA ILE A 392 22.91 0.14 -12.93
C ILE A 392 24.00 -0.91 -12.71
N HIS A 393 24.67 -0.85 -11.57
CA HIS A 393 25.77 -1.75 -11.25
C HIS A 393 25.46 -2.58 -10.01
N PHE A 394 25.67 -3.90 -10.12
CA PHE A 394 25.58 -4.84 -9.04
C PHE A 394 26.93 -5.54 -8.79
N ALA A 395 27.23 -5.84 -7.54
CA ALA A 395 28.41 -6.63 -7.23
C ALA A 395 28.24 -8.09 -7.69
N ASP A 396 29.28 -8.68 -8.26
CA ASP A 396 29.25 -10.09 -8.73
C ASP A 396 28.88 -11.08 -7.61
N SER A 397 29.19 -10.77 -6.37
CA SER A 397 28.80 -11.59 -5.20
C SER A 397 27.29 -11.71 -4.99
N LEU A 398 26.52 -10.78 -5.55
CA LEU A 398 25.05 -10.75 -5.47
C LEU A 398 24.37 -11.47 -6.65
N LYS A 399 25.15 -11.97 -7.60
CA LYS A 399 24.67 -12.71 -8.77
C LYS A 399 24.05 -14.04 -8.36
N ARG A 400 22.91 -14.37 -8.96
CA ARG A 400 22.25 -15.67 -8.88
C ARG A 400 21.82 -16.09 -10.28
N VAL A 401 21.45 -17.35 -10.44
CA VAL A 401 21.01 -17.92 -11.72
C VAL A 401 19.70 -18.65 -11.48
N THR A 402 18.71 -18.39 -12.32
CA THR A 402 17.42 -19.09 -12.29
C THR A 402 17.55 -20.52 -12.84
N PRO A 403 16.56 -21.40 -12.63
CA PRO A 403 16.55 -22.74 -13.22
C PRO A 403 16.69 -22.73 -14.76
N GLY A 404 16.13 -21.72 -15.44
CA GLY A 404 16.24 -21.52 -16.90
C GLY A 404 17.57 -20.91 -17.35
N GLY A 405 18.51 -20.63 -16.43
CA GLY A 405 19.83 -20.08 -16.75
C GLY A 405 19.89 -18.54 -16.83
N LYS A 406 18.81 -17.83 -16.50
CA LYS A 406 18.77 -16.37 -16.47
C LYS A 406 19.61 -15.84 -15.30
N VAL A 407 20.39 -14.81 -15.55
CA VAL A 407 21.16 -14.12 -14.51
C VAL A 407 20.28 -13.06 -13.83
N VAL A 408 20.25 -13.11 -12.49
CA VAL A 408 19.52 -12.15 -11.64
C VAL A 408 20.42 -11.68 -10.50
N TYR A 409 20.16 -10.48 -9.97
CA TYR A 409 20.96 -9.87 -8.92
C TYR A 409 20.12 -9.55 -7.69
N GLY A 410 20.75 -9.62 -6.51
CA GLY A 410 20.20 -9.16 -5.24
C GLY A 410 20.74 -7.77 -4.83
N GLY A 411 20.38 -7.33 -3.63
CA GLY A 411 21.00 -6.17 -2.97
C GLY A 411 20.50 -4.79 -3.41
N GLY A 412 19.40 -4.72 -4.18
CA GLY A 412 18.93 -3.41 -4.63
C GLY A 412 17.64 -3.45 -5.44
N GLY A 413 16.68 -4.28 -5.04
CA GLY A 413 15.41 -4.48 -5.73
C GLY A 413 15.46 -5.56 -6.82
N ILE A 414 14.37 -5.65 -7.58
CA ILE A 414 14.24 -6.52 -8.75
C ILE A 414 14.67 -5.74 -10.00
N MET A 415 15.69 -6.23 -10.69
CA MET A 415 16.05 -5.73 -12.00
C MET A 415 15.13 -6.36 -13.06
N PRO A 416 14.49 -5.56 -13.95
CA PRO A 416 13.65 -6.13 -14.99
C PRO A 416 14.45 -6.94 -16.01
N ASP A 417 13.82 -7.95 -16.61
CA ASP A 417 14.39 -8.72 -17.72
C ASP A 417 14.49 -7.86 -18.99
N VAL A 418 13.52 -6.95 -19.15
CA VAL A 418 13.49 -5.99 -20.25
C VAL A 418 13.40 -4.58 -19.66
N PHE A 419 14.53 -3.90 -19.66
CA PHE A 419 14.58 -2.51 -19.22
C PHE A 419 13.88 -1.59 -20.23
N VAL A 420 13.00 -0.73 -19.72
CA VAL A 420 12.34 0.32 -20.52
C VAL A 420 12.61 1.66 -19.83
N PRO A 421 13.39 2.55 -20.47
CA PRO A 421 13.74 3.83 -19.87
C PRO A 421 12.53 4.74 -19.66
N ALA A 422 12.63 5.66 -18.72
CA ALA A 422 11.65 6.72 -18.57
C ALA A 422 11.64 7.58 -19.85
N ASP A 423 10.46 7.74 -20.44
CA ASP A 423 10.31 8.52 -21.67
C ASP A 423 9.92 9.97 -21.33
N THR A 424 10.81 10.89 -21.67
CA THR A 424 10.58 12.33 -21.53
C THR A 424 10.55 13.04 -22.90
N THR A 425 10.52 12.26 -23.99
CA THR A 425 10.69 12.78 -25.37
C THR A 425 9.63 13.81 -25.71
N ASP A 426 8.36 13.55 -25.35
CA ASP A 426 7.21 14.41 -25.65
C ASP A 426 6.84 15.36 -24.50
N VAL A 427 7.65 15.38 -23.42
CA VAL A 427 7.47 16.28 -22.28
C VAL A 427 8.10 17.63 -22.58
N THR A 428 7.30 18.60 -23.00
CA THR A 428 7.73 19.97 -23.31
C THR A 428 7.45 20.92 -22.15
N LYS A 429 7.98 22.16 -22.22
CA LYS A 429 7.73 23.19 -21.22
C LYS A 429 6.22 23.52 -21.10
N TYR A 430 5.53 23.62 -22.24
CA TYR A 430 4.09 23.84 -22.25
C TYR A 430 3.35 22.72 -21.54
N PHE A 431 3.70 21.46 -21.83
CA PHE A 431 3.10 20.30 -21.16
C PHE A 431 3.35 20.32 -19.65
N VAL A 432 4.59 20.56 -19.21
CA VAL A 432 4.94 20.65 -17.79
C VAL A 432 4.12 21.74 -17.08
N GLU A 433 3.94 22.89 -17.73
CA GLU A 433 3.20 24.00 -17.14
C GLU A 433 1.70 23.69 -17.02
N VAL A 434 1.06 23.14 -18.07
CA VAL A 434 -0.39 22.82 -18.01
C VAL A 434 -0.68 21.65 -17.06
N ALA A 435 0.24 20.68 -16.97
CA ALA A 435 0.13 19.56 -16.03
C ALA A 435 0.40 20.02 -14.58
N GLY A 436 1.51 20.74 -14.33
CA GLY A 436 1.89 21.19 -12.99
C GLY A 436 0.89 22.19 -12.37
N ARG A 437 0.23 23.00 -13.19
CA ARG A 437 -0.86 23.89 -12.75
C ARG A 437 -2.23 23.20 -12.72
N ASN A 438 -2.27 21.88 -12.94
CA ASN A 438 -3.49 21.04 -12.95
C ASN A 438 -4.57 21.51 -13.96
N ILE A 439 -4.16 22.18 -15.07
CA ILE A 439 -5.08 22.77 -16.05
C ILE A 439 -5.73 21.69 -16.91
N LEU A 440 -4.96 20.62 -17.28
CA LEU A 440 -5.48 19.45 -17.98
C LEU A 440 -6.68 18.85 -17.24
N TYR A 441 -6.49 18.56 -15.96
CA TYR A 441 -7.54 17.94 -15.15
C TYR A 441 -8.77 18.84 -14.95
N ARG A 442 -8.55 20.14 -14.67
CA ARG A 442 -9.65 21.11 -14.54
C ARG A 442 -10.48 21.23 -15.82
N TYR A 443 -9.82 21.22 -16.97
CA TYR A 443 -10.52 21.23 -18.26
C TYR A 443 -11.42 20.02 -18.44
N THR A 444 -10.92 18.82 -18.09
CA THR A 444 -11.67 17.58 -18.26
C THR A 444 -12.90 17.50 -17.36
N ILE A 445 -12.88 18.14 -16.18
CA ILE A 445 -14.06 18.28 -15.33
C ILE A 445 -15.11 19.17 -16.00
N GLU A 446 -14.70 20.35 -16.51
CA GLU A 446 -15.62 21.26 -17.21
C GLU A 446 -16.14 20.62 -18.51
N TYR A 447 -15.32 19.82 -19.21
CA TYR A 447 -15.74 19.03 -20.35
C TYR A 447 -16.78 17.98 -19.95
N ALA A 448 -16.52 17.23 -18.89
CA ALA A 448 -17.44 16.21 -18.40
C ALA A 448 -18.79 16.80 -17.97
N ASP A 449 -18.80 17.98 -17.35
CA ASP A 449 -20.04 18.67 -16.98
C ASP A 449 -20.86 19.06 -18.22
N ARG A 450 -20.20 19.57 -19.28
CA ARG A 450 -20.86 19.95 -20.53
C ARG A 450 -21.42 18.76 -21.33
N HIS A 451 -20.77 17.60 -21.24
CA HIS A 451 -21.09 16.38 -21.97
C HIS A 451 -21.66 15.27 -21.07
N ARG A 452 -22.14 15.62 -19.89
CA ARG A 452 -22.53 14.67 -18.82
C ARG A 452 -23.50 13.61 -19.30
N GLU A 453 -24.51 14.00 -20.09
CA GLU A 453 -25.54 13.08 -20.61
C GLU A 453 -24.92 12.00 -21.51
N ALA A 454 -24.03 12.39 -22.42
CA ALA A 454 -23.35 11.47 -23.33
C ALA A 454 -22.38 10.54 -22.54
N LEU A 455 -21.58 11.08 -21.63
CA LEU A 455 -20.65 10.31 -20.81
C LEU A 455 -21.36 9.32 -19.88
N ASN A 456 -22.53 9.70 -19.35
CA ASN A 456 -23.33 8.81 -18.51
C ASN A 456 -23.95 7.63 -19.27
N ARG A 457 -23.98 7.64 -20.62
CA ARG A 457 -24.44 6.52 -21.45
C ARG A 457 -23.35 5.49 -21.76
N VAL A 458 -22.08 5.86 -21.60
CA VAL A 458 -20.93 4.99 -21.89
C VAL A 458 -20.88 3.82 -20.89
N ARG A 459 -20.77 2.59 -21.43
CA ARG A 459 -20.66 1.35 -20.66
C ARG A 459 -19.45 0.51 -21.05
N THR A 460 -18.88 0.73 -22.23
CA THR A 460 -17.77 -0.06 -22.77
C THR A 460 -16.66 0.84 -23.28
N ILE A 461 -15.42 0.32 -23.30
CA ILE A 461 -14.24 1.03 -23.82
C ILE A 461 -14.44 1.42 -25.30
N PRO A 462 -14.96 0.57 -26.21
CA PRO A 462 -15.24 0.97 -27.58
C PRO A 462 -16.25 2.12 -27.71
N GLU A 463 -17.30 2.15 -26.89
CA GLU A 463 -18.26 3.28 -26.86
C GLU A 463 -17.59 4.58 -26.43
N LEU A 464 -16.71 4.53 -25.41
CA LEU A 464 -15.92 5.68 -24.97
C LEU A 464 -15.02 6.19 -26.10
N GLN A 465 -14.27 5.29 -26.74
CA GLN A 465 -13.39 5.64 -27.84
C GLN A 465 -14.15 6.27 -29.01
N ALA A 466 -15.28 5.69 -29.42
CA ALA A 466 -16.13 6.23 -30.48
C ALA A 466 -16.65 7.64 -30.15
N LEU A 467 -17.07 7.87 -28.89
CA LEU A 467 -17.50 9.18 -28.41
C LEU A 467 -16.36 10.21 -28.49
N LEU A 468 -15.17 9.88 -27.97
CA LEU A 468 -14.02 10.78 -27.96
C LEU A 468 -13.46 11.00 -29.38
N ASP A 469 -13.51 10.01 -30.26
CA ASP A 469 -13.07 10.12 -31.65
C ASP A 469 -13.99 11.03 -32.48
N SER A 470 -15.24 11.20 -32.06
CA SER A 470 -16.17 12.12 -32.70
C SER A 470 -15.85 13.60 -32.42
N ASP A 471 -15.18 13.91 -31.31
CA ASP A 471 -14.77 15.27 -30.95
C ASP A 471 -13.38 15.61 -31.51
N LYS A 472 -13.38 16.05 -32.79
CA LYS A 472 -12.12 16.46 -33.45
C LYS A 472 -11.51 17.76 -32.89
N GLY A 473 -12.24 18.49 -32.05
CA GLY A 473 -11.85 19.78 -31.49
C GLY A 473 -11.29 19.73 -30.09
N LEU A 474 -11.22 18.56 -29.45
CA LEU A 474 -10.85 18.39 -28.04
C LEU A 474 -9.56 19.11 -27.64
N VAL A 475 -8.48 18.91 -28.38
CA VAL A 475 -7.16 19.49 -28.08
C VAL A 475 -7.15 21.01 -28.32
N GLU A 476 -7.77 21.47 -29.38
CA GLU A 476 -7.90 22.90 -29.72
C GLU A 476 -8.74 23.66 -28.67
N ASP A 477 -9.82 23.06 -28.19
CA ASP A 477 -10.63 23.60 -27.10
C ASP A 477 -9.84 23.69 -25.81
N PHE A 478 -9.06 22.64 -25.50
CA PHE A 478 -8.15 22.65 -24.37
C PHE A 478 -7.10 23.77 -24.47
N ILE A 479 -6.46 23.96 -25.61
CA ILE A 479 -5.45 25.01 -25.82
C ILE A 479 -6.06 26.40 -25.55
N ARG A 480 -7.28 26.66 -26.08
CA ARG A 480 -8.02 27.90 -25.80
C ARG A 480 -8.35 28.08 -24.32
N TYR A 481 -8.71 26.98 -23.66
CA TYR A 481 -8.96 26.97 -22.22
C TYR A 481 -7.69 27.30 -21.42
N ALA A 482 -6.57 26.67 -21.73
CA ALA A 482 -5.29 26.90 -21.07
C ALA A 482 -4.84 28.36 -21.22
N ALA A 483 -5.03 28.95 -22.40
CA ALA A 483 -4.76 30.37 -22.63
C ALA A 483 -5.60 31.29 -21.73
N ARG A 484 -6.90 31.00 -21.57
CA ARG A 484 -7.76 31.75 -20.63
C ARG A 484 -7.35 31.60 -19.17
N LYS A 485 -6.68 30.48 -18.81
CA LYS A 485 -6.13 30.22 -17.47
C LYS A 485 -4.70 30.76 -17.30
N GLY A 486 -4.19 31.54 -18.27
CA GLY A 486 -2.91 32.24 -18.20
C GLY A 486 -1.71 31.41 -18.64
N VAL A 487 -1.90 30.35 -19.43
CA VAL A 487 -0.80 29.62 -20.09
C VAL A 487 -0.88 29.92 -21.60
N ALA A 488 0.04 30.78 -22.07
CA ALA A 488 0.10 31.13 -23.47
C ALA A 488 0.48 29.92 -24.34
N PRO A 489 -0.15 29.72 -25.50
CA PRO A 489 0.17 28.60 -26.38
C PRO A 489 1.54 28.77 -27.01
N ASP A 490 2.40 27.75 -26.84
CA ASP A 490 3.60 27.54 -27.67
C ASP A 490 3.29 26.43 -28.68
N TYR A 491 3.02 26.80 -29.91
CA TYR A 491 2.58 25.84 -30.93
C TYR A 491 3.67 24.83 -31.33
N ARG A 492 4.95 25.13 -31.13
CA ARG A 492 6.05 24.18 -31.35
C ARG A 492 6.05 23.10 -30.27
N ASP A 493 5.95 23.51 -29.02
CA ASP A 493 5.86 22.61 -27.88
C ASP A 493 4.57 21.78 -27.94
N ILE A 494 3.43 22.43 -28.24
CA ILE A 494 2.14 21.77 -28.40
C ILE A 494 2.19 20.69 -29.50
N ALA A 495 2.77 20.99 -30.66
CA ALA A 495 2.88 20.01 -31.74
C ALA A 495 3.67 18.77 -31.32
N ARG A 496 4.72 18.93 -30.53
CA ARG A 496 5.52 17.84 -29.99
C ARG A 496 4.78 17.04 -28.91
N SER A 497 4.13 17.72 -27.96
CA SER A 497 3.40 17.07 -26.86
C SER A 497 1.98 16.67 -27.22
N ARG A 498 1.50 16.91 -28.45
CA ARG A 498 0.10 16.77 -28.83
C ARG A 498 -0.50 15.41 -28.47
N LYS A 499 0.22 14.32 -28.77
CA LYS A 499 -0.24 12.96 -28.48
C LYS A 499 -0.39 12.73 -26.97
N LEU A 500 0.58 13.23 -26.18
CA LEU A 500 0.58 13.11 -24.73
C LEU A 500 -0.57 13.92 -24.11
N ILE A 501 -0.78 15.16 -24.58
CA ILE A 501 -1.91 16.01 -24.14
C ILE A 501 -3.24 15.33 -24.46
N GLU A 502 -3.42 14.86 -25.69
CA GLU A 502 -4.67 14.20 -26.12
C GLU A 502 -4.94 12.94 -25.30
N ALA A 503 -3.94 12.06 -25.13
CA ALA A 503 -4.07 10.84 -24.35
C ALA A 503 -4.46 11.14 -22.89
N GLN A 504 -3.86 12.14 -22.26
CA GLN A 504 -4.20 12.54 -20.90
C GLN A 504 -5.60 13.14 -20.80
N LEU A 505 -6.01 13.98 -21.75
CA LEU A 505 -7.38 14.52 -21.77
C LEU A 505 -8.40 13.38 -21.90
N ARG A 506 -8.18 12.46 -22.85
CA ARG A 506 -9.06 11.30 -23.07
C ARG A 506 -9.11 10.38 -21.85
N ALA A 507 -7.99 10.14 -21.21
CA ALA A 507 -7.90 9.33 -19.99
C ALA A 507 -8.68 9.95 -18.83
N TYR A 508 -8.48 11.23 -18.54
CA TYR A 508 -9.22 11.91 -17.48
C TYR A 508 -10.72 12.03 -17.79
N ILE A 509 -11.11 12.22 -19.06
CA ILE A 509 -12.53 12.20 -19.46
C ILE A 509 -13.09 10.79 -19.25
N GLY A 510 -12.35 9.75 -19.64
CA GLY A 510 -12.75 8.35 -19.46
C GLY A 510 -13.02 7.98 -18.01
N ARG A 511 -12.20 8.48 -17.08
CA ARG A 511 -12.40 8.31 -15.63
C ARG A 511 -13.73 8.92 -15.13
N ASN A 512 -14.28 9.91 -15.84
CA ASN A 512 -15.57 10.53 -15.52
C ASN A 512 -16.78 9.79 -16.12
N THR A 513 -16.62 8.53 -16.52
CA THR A 513 -17.68 7.63 -16.98
C THR A 513 -17.87 6.46 -16.01
N ALA A 514 -18.84 5.60 -16.26
CA ALA A 514 -19.03 4.37 -15.50
C ALA A 514 -17.87 3.35 -15.63
N LEU A 515 -16.91 3.60 -16.53
CA LEU A 515 -15.71 2.78 -16.69
C LEU A 515 -14.62 3.09 -15.65
N GLU A 516 -14.71 4.24 -14.98
CA GLU A 516 -13.75 4.66 -13.94
C GLU A 516 -12.28 4.54 -14.43
N ASP A 517 -11.44 3.85 -13.69
CA ASP A 517 -10.03 3.67 -14.02
C ASP A 517 -9.81 2.81 -15.28
N ASN A 518 -10.74 1.90 -15.65
CA ASN A 518 -10.69 1.24 -16.94
C ASN A 518 -10.75 2.25 -18.10
N GLY A 519 -11.59 3.28 -17.97
CA GLY A 519 -11.66 4.37 -18.95
C GLY A 519 -10.39 5.22 -19.00
N PHE A 520 -9.72 5.39 -17.86
CA PHE A 520 -8.43 6.08 -17.80
C PHE A 520 -7.32 5.26 -18.46
N TYR A 521 -7.09 4.03 -17.99
CA TYR A 521 -5.96 3.21 -18.46
C TYR A 521 -6.10 2.82 -19.92
N ALA A 522 -7.33 2.59 -20.43
CA ALA A 522 -7.57 2.30 -21.83
C ALA A 522 -7.23 3.46 -22.79
N ASN A 523 -7.18 4.71 -22.30
CA ASN A 523 -6.84 5.87 -23.11
C ASN A 523 -5.40 6.38 -22.91
N ILE A 524 -4.74 6.02 -21.80
CA ILE A 524 -3.35 6.45 -21.54
C ILE A 524 -2.33 5.45 -22.09
N TYR A 525 -2.62 4.14 -22.17
CA TYR A 525 -1.65 3.13 -22.56
C TYR A 525 -1.00 3.35 -23.93
N PRO A 526 -1.67 3.95 -24.95
CA PRO A 526 -1.01 4.14 -26.26
C PRO A 526 0.22 5.05 -26.24
N VAL A 527 0.37 5.86 -25.17
CA VAL A 527 1.55 6.72 -24.95
C VAL A 527 2.45 6.20 -23.82
N ASP A 528 2.14 5.03 -23.25
CA ASP A 528 2.94 4.36 -22.22
C ASP A 528 3.87 3.34 -22.88
N ASN A 529 5.15 3.73 -23.04
CA ASN A 529 6.17 2.90 -23.70
C ASN A 529 6.39 1.55 -23.02
N VAL A 530 6.17 1.44 -21.68
CA VAL A 530 6.31 0.19 -20.93
C VAL A 530 5.19 -0.78 -21.31
N VAL A 531 3.94 -0.31 -21.33
CA VAL A 531 2.77 -1.11 -21.72
C VAL A 531 2.85 -1.51 -23.20
N VAL A 532 3.22 -0.57 -24.08
CA VAL A 532 3.40 -0.86 -25.52
C VAL A 532 4.48 -1.93 -25.72
N ARG A 533 5.60 -1.85 -24.97
CA ARG A 533 6.64 -2.87 -25.01
C ARG A 533 6.15 -4.24 -24.54
N ALA A 534 5.36 -4.28 -23.45
CA ALA A 534 4.77 -5.51 -22.93
C ALA A 534 3.83 -6.19 -23.92
N ILE A 535 2.96 -5.41 -24.59
CA ILE A 535 2.10 -5.91 -25.68
C ILE A 535 2.95 -6.52 -26.80
N GLY A 536 4.04 -5.85 -27.19
CA GLY A 536 4.97 -6.35 -28.20
C GLY A 536 5.59 -7.69 -27.81
N ILE A 537 6.05 -7.85 -26.56
CA ILE A 537 6.61 -9.10 -26.03
C ILE A 537 5.59 -10.24 -26.10
N LEU A 538 4.36 -10.00 -25.67
CA LEU A 538 3.30 -11.02 -25.68
C LEU A 538 2.84 -11.39 -27.09
N ASN A 539 2.96 -10.50 -28.07
CA ASN A 539 2.63 -10.79 -29.48
C ASN A 539 3.75 -11.55 -30.21
N ASP A 540 5.02 -11.34 -29.80
CA ASP A 540 6.21 -11.95 -30.43
C ASP A 540 6.56 -13.35 -29.86
N THR A 541 5.60 -14.14 -29.40
CA THR A 541 5.79 -15.43 -28.72
C THR A 541 6.62 -16.46 -29.48
N GLN A 542 6.93 -16.27 -30.75
CA GLN A 542 7.85 -17.14 -31.53
C GLN A 542 9.33 -16.68 -31.52
N LYS A 543 9.66 -15.46 -31.01
CA LYS A 543 11.02 -14.91 -31.00
C LYS A 543 11.64 -14.76 -29.60
N ASN A 544 10.92 -15.04 -28.55
CA ASN A 544 11.30 -14.66 -27.17
C ASN A 544 12.38 -15.54 -26.52
N LEU A 545 12.88 -16.57 -27.18
CA LEU A 545 13.97 -17.42 -26.65
C LEU A 545 15.39 -16.89 -26.95
N SER A 546 15.53 -15.80 -27.69
CA SER A 546 16.85 -15.33 -28.15
C SER A 546 17.25 -13.89 -27.74
N LEU A 547 16.42 -13.16 -26.96
CA LEU A 547 16.70 -11.77 -26.57
C LEU A 547 17.18 -11.59 -25.12
N ILE A 548 17.55 -12.66 -24.45
CA ILE A 548 18.14 -12.63 -23.11
C ILE A 548 19.66 -12.69 -23.25
N HIS A 549 20.28 -11.64 -23.75
CA HIS A 549 21.71 -11.39 -23.63
C HIS A 549 21.93 -9.87 -23.52
N ILE A 550 21.94 -9.38 -22.32
CA ILE A 550 22.74 -8.23 -21.88
C ILE A 550 23.40 -8.60 -20.55
#